data_6e63fb373e64913c2c7dfc12418a7dc5
#
_entry.id   6e63fb373e64913c2c7dfc12418a7dc5
#
_cell.length_a   1.000
_cell.length_b   1.000
_cell.length_c   1.000
_cell.angle_alpha   90.00
_cell.angle_beta   90.00
_cell.angle_gamma   90.00
#
_symmetry.space_group_name_H-M   'P 1'
#
loop_
_entity.id
_entity.type
_entity.pdbx_description
1 polymer ?
#
loop_
_entity_poly.entity_id
_entity_poly.type
_entity_poly.pdbx_seq_one_letter_code
_entity_poly.pdbx_strand_id
1 'polypeptide(L)'
;MRRTVFALSVVLGASAIATAVFAQQPQLPPPDDWHATGRYLPEYTKDGDLILPKNFHEWVYVGSPTTPNFLNPPQANFPEFHNVYIEPGSYEIYKKTGVFPEGTIFVKELQLLQPATNPDGSRTEPSGKGFFPGAFNGADVTVKDTERYKESHGWGYYNFNHHEPKAASAKVRPVEECGYCHIANAKRDDVWTQFYALLDQVPMPPGQDSSRKMPPSENPSIKK
;
A
#
# COMPACT_ATOMS: atom_id res chain seq x y z
N MET A 1 -33.07 -13.72 -80.78
CA MET A 1 -31.79 -13.39 -80.08
C MET A 1 -32.09 -12.47 -78.97
N ARG A 2 -32.15 -12.95 -77.71
CA ARG A 2 -32.35 -12.19 -76.48
C ARG A 2 -30.97 -12.10 -75.78
N ARG A 3 -30.43 -10.89 -75.62
CA ARG A 3 -29.21 -10.66 -74.84
C ARG A 3 -29.60 -10.42 -73.34
N THR A 4 -29.09 -11.30 -72.50
CA THR A 4 -29.24 -11.18 -71.07
C THR A 4 -28.07 -10.35 -70.54
N VAL A 5 -28.36 -9.21 -69.82
CA VAL A 5 -27.37 -8.36 -69.20
C VAL A 5 -27.29 -8.79 -67.71
N PHE A 6 -26.12 -9.28 -67.27
CA PHE A 6 -25.84 -9.54 -65.86
C PHE A 6 -25.38 -8.24 -65.19
N ALA A 7 -26.11 -7.78 -64.17
CA ALA A 7 -25.69 -6.70 -63.32
C ALA A 7 -24.82 -7.26 -62.18
N LEU A 8 -23.58 -6.78 -62.09
CA LEU A 8 -22.65 -7.13 -61.01
C LEU A 8 -22.82 -6.12 -59.86
N SER A 9 -23.40 -6.59 -58.75
CA SER A 9 -23.54 -5.77 -57.52
C SER A 9 -22.26 -5.85 -56.70
N VAL A 10 -21.51 -4.76 -56.62
CA VAL A 10 -20.35 -4.61 -55.73
C VAL A 10 -20.85 -4.20 -54.34
N VAL A 11 -20.69 -5.09 -53.36
CA VAL A 11 -20.95 -4.78 -51.95
C VAL A 11 -19.66 -4.20 -51.36
N LEU A 12 -19.65 -2.90 -51.08
CA LEU A 12 -18.59 -2.25 -50.31
C LEU A 12 -18.81 -2.53 -48.81
N GLY A 13 -18.02 -3.46 -48.27
CA GLY A 13 -17.97 -3.68 -46.83
C GLY A 13 -17.16 -2.57 -46.16
N ALA A 14 -17.81 -1.72 -45.37
CA ALA A 14 -17.16 -0.76 -44.51
C ALA A 14 -16.61 -1.47 -43.25
N SER A 15 -15.30 -1.73 -43.25
CA SER A 15 -14.59 -2.19 -42.05
C SER A 15 -14.41 -1.03 -41.07
N ALA A 16 -15.20 -1.02 -39.99
CA ALA A 16 -14.99 -0.09 -38.86
C ALA A 16 -13.73 -0.55 -38.10
N ILE A 17 -12.64 0.18 -38.25
CA ILE A 17 -11.44 0.03 -37.43
C ILE A 17 -11.77 0.67 -36.06
N ALA A 18 -12.06 -0.14 -35.06
CA ALA A 18 -12.16 0.31 -33.67
C ALA A 18 -10.74 0.63 -33.18
N THR A 19 -10.38 1.91 -33.16
CA THR A 19 -9.19 2.39 -32.48
C THR A 19 -9.41 2.25 -30.97
N ALA A 20 -8.79 1.23 -30.37
CA ALA A 20 -8.70 1.12 -28.91
C ALA A 20 -7.87 2.30 -28.41
N VAL A 21 -8.53 3.27 -27.78
CA VAL A 21 -7.87 4.33 -27.03
C VAL A 21 -7.34 3.67 -25.76
N PHE A 22 -6.09 3.21 -25.79
CA PHE A 22 -5.37 2.89 -24.56
C PHE A 22 -5.22 4.20 -23.80
N ALA A 23 -5.93 4.33 -22.68
CA ALA A 23 -5.70 5.40 -21.74
C ALA A 23 -4.22 5.30 -21.32
N GLN A 24 -3.42 6.24 -21.78
CA GLN A 24 -2.01 6.34 -21.44
C GLN A 24 -1.95 6.59 -19.94
N GLN A 25 -1.44 5.61 -19.20
CA GLN A 25 -1.18 5.83 -17.77
C GLN A 25 -0.25 7.04 -17.65
N PRO A 26 -0.49 7.93 -16.68
CA PRO A 26 0.41 9.05 -16.46
C PRO A 26 1.82 8.51 -16.26
N GLN A 27 2.72 8.80 -17.20
CA GLN A 27 4.13 8.47 -17.02
C GLN A 27 4.65 9.21 -15.79
N LEU A 28 5.21 8.46 -14.85
CA LEU A 28 5.90 9.06 -13.73
C LEU A 28 7.06 9.90 -14.26
N PRO A 29 7.25 11.13 -13.76
CA PRO A 29 8.43 11.91 -14.08
C PRO A 29 9.69 11.21 -13.59
N PRO A 30 10.86 11.51 -14.17
CA PRO A 30 12.12 10.96 -13.72
C PRO A 30 12.36 11.25 -12.23
N PRO A 31 13.12 10.37 -11.53
CA PRO A 31 13.29 10.40 -10.07
C PRO A 31 13.80 11.71 -9.48
N ASP A 32 14.46 12.53 -10.28
CA ASP A 32 15.13 13.76 -9.84
C ASP A 32 14.23 15.00 -9.82
N ASP A 33 12.96 14.89 -10.21
CA ASP A 33 12.04 16.04 -10.33
C ASP A 33 10.78 15.92 -9.47
N TRP A 34 10.90 15.42 -8.26
CA TRP A 34 9.77 15.37 -7.32
C TRP A 34 9.22 16.77 -6.98
N HIS A 35 10.08 17.81 -7.03
CA HIS A 35 9.68 19.19 -6.81
C HIS A 35 8.69 19.70 -7.87
N ALA A 36 8.83 19.26 -9.12
CA ALA A 36 7.91 19.62 -10.19
C ALA A 36 6.55 18.89 -10.09
N THR A 37 6.52 17.74 -9.41
CA THR A 37 5.32 16.90 -9.28
C THR A 37 4.68 16.94 -7.92
N GLY A 38 5.35 17.50 -6.90
CA GLY A 38 4.93 17.45 -5.51
C GLY A 38 4.91 16.04 -4.93
N ARG A 39 5.72 15.11 -5.49
CA ARG A 39 5.82 13.71 -5.04
C ARG A 39 7.18 13.41 -4.46
N TYR A 40 7.19 12.68 -3.35
CA TYR A 40 8.37 12.02 -2.85
C TYR A 40 8.46 10.64 -3.49
N LEU A 41 9.60 10.33 -4.13
CA LEU A 41 9.83 9.02 -4.74
C LEU A 41 10.78 8.17 -3.88
N PRO A 42 10.71 6.84 -4.00
CA PRO A 42 11.62 5.96 -3.27
C PRO A 42 13.07 6.22 -3.66
N GLU A 43 13.93 6.41 -2.66
CA GLU A 43 15.38 6.56 -2.84
C GLU A 43 16.08 5.27 -2.42
N TYR A 44 17.11 4.88 -3.18
CA TYR A 44 17.84 3.64 -2.94
C TYR A 44 19.34 3.91 -2.82
N THR A 45 20.02 3.10 -2.01
CA THR A 45 21.47 3.05 -1.98
C THR A 45 22.02 2.46 -3.28
N LYS A 46 23.35 2.53 -3.49
CA LYS A 46 24.00 1.90 -4.64
C LYS A 46 23.81 0.38 -4.68
N ASP A 47 23.60 -0.24 -3.52
CA ASP A 47 23.37 -1.68 -3.38
C ASP A 47 21.89 -2.06 -3.52
N GLY A 48 21.01 -1.07 -3.74
CA GLY A 48 19.58 -1.28 -3.96
C GLY A 48 18.73 -1.35 -2.69
N ASP A 49 19.29 -1.05 -1.51
CA ASP A 49 18.55 -0.95 -0.26
C ASP A 49 17.72 0.34 -0.24
N LEU A 50 16.47 0.27 0.22
CA LEU A 50 15.64 1.45 0.36
C LEU A 50 16.18 2.36 1.47
N ILE A 51 16.29 3.65 1.19
CA ILE A 51 16.60 4.67 2.19
C ILE A 51 15.33 5.04 2.94
N LEU A 52 15.38 5.15 4.25
CA LEU A 52 14.22 5.56 5.06
C LEU A 52 13.76 6.95 4.61
N PRO A 53 12.49 7.10 4.17
CA PRO A 53 11.96 8.40 3.79
C PRO A 53 12.10 9.43 4.90
N LYS A 54 12.61 10.61 4.56
CA LYS A 54 12.74 11.72 5.50
C LYS A 54 11.40 12.46 5.61
N ASN A 55 11.15 13.07 6.75
CA ASN A 55 10.00 13.95 6.99
C ASN A 55 8.63 13.28 6.75
N PHE A 56 8.55 11.94 6.84
CA PHE A 56 7.28 11.23 6.65
C PHE A 56 6.20 11.64 7.67
N HIS A 57 6.58 12.22 8.78
CA HIS A 57 5.64 12.81 9.76
C HIS A 57 4.86 14.03 9.22
N GLU A 58 5.31 14.60 8.09
CA GLU A 58 4.61 15.68 7.37
C GLU A 58 3.67 15.11 6.28
N TRP A 59 3.66 13.79 6.08
CA TRP A 59 2.83 13.13 5.08
C TRP A 59 1.39 12.95 5.56
N VAL A 60 0.53 12.44 4.68
CA VAL A 60 -0.88 12.22 4.98
C VAL A 60 -1.01 11.04 5.94
N TYR A 61 -1.41 11.31 7.19
CA TYR A 61 -1.73 10.29 8.18
C TYR A 61 -3.03 9.59 7.80
N VAL A 62 -3.04 8.26 7.76
CA VAL A 62 -4.21 7.48 7.33
C VAL A 62 -4.85 6.63 8.43
N GLY A 63 -4.12 6.28 9.47
CA GLY A 63 -4.65 5.51 10.59
C GLY A 63 -3.58 4.97 11.53
N SER A 64 -4.01 4.48 12.71
CA SER A 64 -3.14 3.90 13.74
C SER A 64 -3.82 2.73 14.46
N PRO A 65 -3.96 1.56 13.80
CA PRO A 65 -4.38 0.36 14.50
C PRO A 65 -3.37 0.00 15.61
N THR A 66 -3.88 -0.58 16.71
CA THR A 66 -3.06 -1.00 17.84
C THR A 66 -3.47 -2.39 18.27
N THR A 67 -2.49 -3.29 18.39
CA THR A 67 -2.71 -4.70 18.76
C THR A 67 -1.87 -5.07 20.00
N PRO A 68 -2.22 -4.55 21.19
CA PRO A 68 -1.40 -4.69 22.39
C PRO A 68 -1.29 -6.15 22.86
N ASN A 69 -0.17 -6.51 23.47
CA ASN A 69 0.11 -7.86 23.97
C ASN A 69 -1.00 -8.36 24.91
N PHE A 70 -1.56 -7.49 25.73
CA PHE A 70 -2.64 -7.85 26.68
C PHE A 70 -3.85 -8.51 25.98
N LEU A 71 -4.20 -8.06 24.77
CA LEU A 71 -5.29 -8.62 23.98
C LEU A 71 -4.87 -9.80 23.10
N ASN A 72 -3.58 -10.09 23.02
CA ASN A 72 -2.99 -11.05 22.09
C ASN A 72 -1.99 -11.99 22.78
N PRO A 73 -2.42 -12.80 23.78
CA PRO A 73 -1.51 -13.70 24.47
C PRO A 73 -1.00 -14.83 23.54
N PRO A 74 0.26 -15.29 23.69
CA PRO A 74 1.24 -14.79 24.65
C PRO A 74 1.85 -13.45 24.26
N GLN A 75 1.81 -13.05 22.97
CA GLN A 75 2.36 -11.81 22.43
C GLN A 75 1.77 -11.49 21.06
N ALA A 76 1.49 -10.22 20.80
CA ALA A 76 1.17 -9.71 19.46
C ALA A 76 2.42 -9.70 18.56
N ASN A 77 2.23 -9.85 17.25
CA ASN A 77 3.33 -9.68 16.29
C ASN A 77 3.88 -8.24 16.28
N PHE A 78 2.97 -7.28 16.46
CA PHE A 78 3.25 -5.85 16.49
C PHE A 78 2.43 -5.23 17.62
N PRO A 79 2.96 -5.19 18.87
CA PRO A 79 2.21 -4.69 20.02
C PRO A 79 2.15 -3.16 20.10
N GLU A 80 2.76 -2.47 19.16
CA GLU A 80 2.91 -1.01 19.10
C GLU A 80 1.66 -0.33 18.55
N PHE A 81 1.65 1.00 18.59
CA PHE A 81 0.86 1.83 17.70
C PHE A 81 1.47 1.76 16.28
N HIS A 82 0.62 1.56 15.29
CA HIS A 82 1.00 1.53 13.88
C HIS A 82 0.56 2.84 13.21
N ASN A 83 1.33 3.91 13.39
CA ASN A 83 1.02 5.19 12.75
C ASN A 83 1.37 5.12 11.27
N VAL A 84 0.37 5.10 10.41
CA VAL A 84 0.57 4.92 8.98
C VAL A 84 0.39 6.23 8.22
N TYR A 85 1.36 6.50 7.37
CA TYR A 85 1.41 7.69 6.52
C TYR A 85 1.55 7.26 5.06
N ILE A 86 0.86 7.96 4.16
CA ILE A 86 1.04 7.82 2.71
C ILE A 86 1.71 9.07 2.14
N GLU A 87 2.57 8.88 1.15
CA GLU A 87 3.18 9.96 0.40
C GLU A 87 2.10 10.89 -0.20
N PRO A 88 2.18 12.24 0.02
CA PRO A 88 1.10 13.16 -0.29
C PRO A 88 0.66 13.17 -1.76
N GLY A 89 1.60 13.15 -2.70
CA GLY A 89 1.27 13.15 -4.12
C GLY A 89 0.61 11.84 -4.56
N SER A 90 1.04 10.71 -4.01
CA SER A 90 0.39 9.41 -4.23
C SER A 90 -1.03 9.39 -3.67
N TYR A 91 -1.25 9.99 -2.50
CA TYR A 91 -2.59 10.13 -1.93
C TYR A 91 -3.51 10.97 -2.82
N GLU A 92 -3.03 12.10 -3.35
CA GLU A 92 -3.83 12.95 -4.25
C GLU A 92 -4.23 12.22 -5.55
N ILE A 93 -3.34 11.39 -6.10
CA ILE A 93 -3.65 10.55 -7.26
C ILE A 93 -4.67 9.47 -6.87
N TYR A 94 -4.41 8.73 -5.79
CA TYR A 94 -5.31 7.70 -5.28
C TYR A 94 -6.71 8.24 -5.01
N LYS A 95 -6.82 9.39 -4.36
CA LYS A 95 -8.11 10.06 -4.05
C LYS A 95 -8.93 10.33 -5.32
N LYS A 96 -8.28 10.65 -6.43
CA LYS A 96 -8.95 10.95 -7.71
C LYS A 96 -9.27 9.70 -8.52
N THR A 97 -8.44 8.67 -8.43
CA THR A 97 -8.48 7.52 -9.34
C THR A 97 -8.91 6.21 -8.67
N GLY A 98 -8.77 6.09 -7.35
CA GLY A 98 -8.92 4.85 -6.61
C GLY A 98 -7.75 3.87 -6.80
N VAL A 99 -6.68 4.27 -7.49
CA VAL A 99 -5.50 3.46 -7.80
C VAL A 99 -4.25 4.07 -7.17
N PHE A 100 -3.45 3.25 -6.49
CA PHE A 100 -2.13 3.68 -6.02
C PHE A 100 -1.16 3.73 -7.21
N PRO A 101 -0.57 4.88 -7.52
CA PRO A 101 0.38 5.01 -8.64
C PRO A 101 1.71 4.31 -8.33
N GLU A 102 2.49 4.04 -9.38
CA GLU A 102 3.89 3.63 -9.23
C GLU A 102 4.66 4.65 -8.37
N GLY A 103 5.61 4.16 -7.57
CA GLY A 103 6.36 4.98 -6.63
C GLY A 103 5.57 5.39 -5.38
N THR A 104 4.35 4.87 -5.15
CA THR A 104 3.64 5.08 -3.89
C THR A 104 4.46 4.56 -2.72
N ILE A 105 4.58 5.36 -1.67
CA ILE A 105 5.26 4.98 -0.43
C ILE A 105 4.28 5.07 0.73
N PHE A 106 4.21 4.00 1.52
CA PHE A 106 3.63 4.02 2.86
C PHE A 106 4.73 3.87 3.89
N VAL A 107 4.65 4.64 4.95
CA VAL A 107 5.48 4.46 6.15
C VAL A 107 4.56 4.09 7.31
N LYS A 108 4.81 2.94 7.91
CA LYS A 108 4.21 2.50 9.17
C LYS A 108 5.22 2.74 10.28
N GLU A 109 5.08 3.86 10.97
CA GLU A 109 5.84 4.15 12.19
C GLU A 109 5.34 3.25 13.33
N LEU A 110 6.25 2.67 14.06
CA LEU A 110 5.96 1.89 15.25
C LEU A 110 6.32 2.69 16.50
N GLN A 111 5.33 2.89 17.37
CA GLN A 111 5.55 3.52 18.66
C GLN A 111 5.17 2.57 19.78
N LEU A 112 6.09 2.36 20.72
CA LEU A 112 5.82 1.57 21.92
C LEU A 112 4.62 2.17 22.69
N LEU A 113 3.87 1.31 23.34
CA LEU A 113 2.91 1.78 24.33
C LEU A 113 3.64 2.32 25.53
N GLN A 114 3.13 3.41 26.12
CA GLN A 114 3.60 3.84 27.44
C GLN A 114 3.34 2.73 28.49
N PRO A 115 4.19 2.61 29.53
CA PRO A 115 4.04 1.60 30.57
C PRO A 115 2.63 1.61 31.17
N ALA A 116 2.06 0.42 31.33
CA ALA A 116 0.76 0.23 31.95
C ALA A 116 0.74 0.72 33.40
N THR A 117 -0.39 1.28 33.82
CA THR A 117 -0.68 1.59 35.23
C THR A 117 -1.84 0.75 35.78
N ASN A 118 -2.50 -0.04 34.93
CA ASN A 118 -3.62 -0.90 35.27
C ASN A 118 -3.34 -2.37 34.97
N PRO A 119 -3.98 -3.32 35.69
CA PRO A 119 -3.78 -4.76 35.43
C PRO A 119 -4.20 -5.24 34.05
N ASP A 120 -5.04 -4.51 33.35
CA ASP A 120 -5.50 -4.80 31.99
C ASP A 120 -4.58 -4.25 30.87
N GLY A 121 -3.35 -3.88 31.23
CA GLY A 121 -2.37 -3.37 30.29
C GLY A 121 -2.57 -1.91 29.88
N SER A 122 -3.67 -1.28 30.31
CA SER A 122 -3.95 0.12 30.01
C SER A 122 -3.22 1.08 30.98
N ARG A 123 -3.25 2.35 30.62
CA ARG A 123 -2.74 3.45 31.44
C ARG A 123 -3.86 4.46 31.74
N THR A 124 -3.86 5.05 32.92
CA THR A 124 -4.78 6.13 33.26
C THR A 124 -4.08 7.48 33.15
N GLU A 125 -4.66 8.36 32.33
CA GLU A 125 -4.22 9.73 32.12
C GLU A 125 -5.39 10.71 32.36
N PRO A 126 -5.15 12.03 32.44
CA PRO A 126 -6.23 13.00 32.66
C PRO A 126 -7.36 12.93 31.61
N SER A 127 -7.05 12.49 30.39
CA SER A 127 -8.02 12.26 29.29
C SER A 127 -8.83 10.98 29.43
N GLY A 128 -8.46 10.10 30.37
CA GLY A 128 -9.11 8.83 30.61
C GLY A 128 -8.17 7.64 30.60
N LYS A 129 -8.77 6.44 30.73
CA LYS A 129 -8.06 5.16 30.68
C LYS A 129 -7.93 4.67 29.25
N GLY A 130 -6.71 4.31 28.83
CA GLY A 130 -6.46 3.85 27.46
C GLY A 130 -5.01 3.42 27.22
N PHE A 131 -4.66 3.33 25.96
CA PHE A 131 -3.27 3.11 25.50
C PHE A 131 -2.73 4.42 24.94
N PHE A 132 -1.52 4.77 25.29
CA PHE A 132 -0.88 6.04 24.92
C PHE A 132 0.45 5.77 24.23
N PRO A 133 0.75 6.48 23.12
CA PRO A 133 1.99 6.30 22.37
C PRO A 133 3.20 6.74 23.20
N GLY A 134 4.26 5.96 23.12
CA GLY A 134 5.54 6.19 23.78
C GLY A 134 6.67 6.45 22.78
N ALA A 135 7.81 5.82 23.02
CA ALA A 135 8.99 6.01 22.19
C ALA A 135 8.83 5.40 20.80
N PHE A 136 9.50 6.03 19.82
CA PHE A 136 9.69 5.47 18.47
C PHE A 136 10.44 4.14 18.55
N ASN A 137 9.93 3.12 17.85
CA ASN A 137 10.46 1.75 17.87
C ASN A 137 10.80 1.18 16.49
N GLY A 138 10.97 2.03 15.50
CA GLY A 138 11.27 1.64 14.13
C GLY A 138 10.15 1.95 13.16
N ALA A 139 10.35 1.55 11.92
CA ALA A 139 9.37 1.74 10.86
C ALA A 139 9.37 0.55 9.89
N ASP A 140 8.21 0.26 9.33
CA ASP A 140 8.09 -0.54 8.12
C ASP A 140 7.70 0.37 6.97
N VAL A 141 8.30 0.15 5.80
CA VAL A 141 8.01 0.92 4.60
C VAL A 141 7.54 -0.01 3.50
N THR A 142 6.50 0.40 2.79
CA THR A 142 5.99 -0.33 1.63
C THR A 142 6.06 0.58 0.41
N VAL A 143 6.60 0.05 -0.68
CA VAL A 143 6.82 0.80 -1.93
C VAL A 143 6.14 0.08 -3.09
N LYS A 144 5.38 0.80 -3.91
CA LYS A 144 4.82 0.27 -5.16
C LYS A 144 5.80 0.45 -6.32
N ASP A 145 6.16 -0.68 -6.92
CA ASP A 145 6.96 -0.77 -8.15
C ASP A 145 6.66 -2.12 -8.82
N THR A 146 5.74 -2.10 -9.80
CA THR A 146 5.23 -3.33 -10.44
C THR A 146 6.28 -4.04 -11.28
N GLU A 147 7.33 -3.35 -11.71
CA GLU A 147 8.43 -3.96 -12.44
C GLU A 147 9.43 -4.64 -11.50
N ARG A 148 9.71 -4.02 -10.36
CA ARG A 148 10.70 -4.51 -9.39
C ARG A 148 10.15 -5.63 -8.50
N TYR A 149 8.87 -5.58 -8.12
CA TYR A 149 8.27 -6.49 -7.13
C TYR A 149 7.18 -7.38 -7.73
N LYS A 150 7.43 -8.01 -8.87
CA LYS A 150 6.46 -8.86 -9.58
C LYS A 150 5.92 -10.01 -8.73
N GLU A 151 6.76 -10.61 -7.91
CA GLU A 151 6.39 -11.76 -7.07
C GLU A 151 5.48 -11.39 -5.89
N SER A 152 5.48 -10.11 -5.50
CA SER A 152 4.64 -9.57 -4.43
C SER A 152 3.60 -8.57 -4.94
N HIS A 153 3.01 -8.83 -6.10
CA HIS A 153 1.97 -8.05 -6.76
C HIS A 153 2.35 -6.57 -6.99
N GLY A 154 3.65 -6.28 -7.13
CA GLY A 154 4.16 -4.94 -7.34
C GLY A 154 4.45 -4.15 -6.08
N TRP A 155 4.48 -4.78 -4.90
CA TRP A 155 4.78 -4.12 -3.64
C TRP A 155 6.05 -4.67 -2.98
N GLY A 156 7.00 -3.79 -2.70
CA GLY A 156 8.19 -4.09 -1.90
C GLY A 156 7.96 -3.75 -0.43
N TYR A 157 8.38 -4.63 0.46
CA TYR A 157 8.23 -4.49 1.91
C TYR A 157 9.60 -4.37 2.57
N TYR A 158 9.76 -3.38 3.46
CA TYR A 158 11.02 -3.05 4.09
C TYR A 158 10.83 -2.87 5.59
N ASN A 159 11.73 -3.44 6.37
CA ASN A 159 11.74 -3.30 7.81
C ASN A 159 12.99 -2.50 8.24
N PHE A 160 12.77 -1.34 8.84
CA PHE A 160 13.83 -0.47 9.36
C PHE A 160 14.07 -0.74 10.84
N ASN A 161 14.32 -2.00 11.15
CA ASN A 161 14.65 -2.56 12.45
C ASN A 161 13.73 -2.11 13.59
N HIS A 162 12.71 -2.93 13.87
CA HIS A 162 12.04 -2.91 15.15
C HIS A 162 13.09 -3.10 16.25
N HIS A 163 13.05 -2.31 17.30
CA HIS A 163 14.00 -2.30 18.42
C HIS A 163 15.40 -1.71 18.11
N GLU A 164 15.74 -1.44 16.87
CA GLU A 164 16.92 -0.69 16.47
C GLU A 164 16.54 0.47 15.53
N PRO A 165 15.83 1.50 16.03
CA PRO A 165 15.17 2.52 15.21
C PRO A 165 16.12 3.48 14.48
N LYS A 166 17.42 3.16 14.38
CA LYS A 166 18.46 3.99 13.75
C LYS A 166 18.87 3.51 12.36
N ALA A 167 18.24 2.47 11.83
CA ALA A 167 18.56 2.02 10.47
C ALA A 167 18.20 3.10 9.45
N ALA A 168 19.19 3.53 8.67
CA ALA A 168 19.02 4.54 7.63
C ALA A 168 18.57 3.94 6.29
N SER A 169 18.81 2.63 6.09
CA SER A 169 18.40 1.89 4.90
C SER A 169 18.02 0.45 5.28
N ALA A 170 17.24 -0.19 4.42
CA ALA A 170 16.79 -1.56 4.62
C ALA A 170 16.73 -2.33 3.29
N LYS A 171 16.99 -3.64 3.37
CA LYS A 171 16.79 -4.57 2.26
C LYS A 171 15.31 -4.91 2.12
N VAL A 172 14.90 -5.18 0.86
CA VAL A 172 13.56 -5.72 0.63
C VAL A 172 13.41 -7.06 1.36
N ARG A 173 12.27 -7.25 2.01
CA ARG A 173 11.94 -8.51 2.69
C ARG A 173 11.35 -9.50 1.69
N PRO A 174 11.63 -10.80 1.84
CA PRO A 174 10.97 -11.84 1.06
C PRO A 174 9.45 -11.77 1.19
N VAL A 175 8.73 -12.16 0.13
CA VAL A 175 7.26 -12.14 0.12
C VAL A 175 6.67 -13.02 1.24
N GLU A 176 7.34 -14.10 1.60
CA GLU A 176 6.94 -15.04 2.65
C GLU A 176 7.01 -14.45 4.07
N GLU A 177 7.71 -13.34 4.24
CA GLU A 177 7.83 -12.69 5.55
C GLU A 177 6.79 -11.59 5.77
N CYS A 178 6.52 -10.77 4.73
CA CYS A 178 5.64 -9.62 4.84
C CYS A 178 4.50 -9.66 3.81
N GLY A 179 4.83 -9.83 2.53
CA GLY A 179 3.90 -9.73 1.41
C GLY A 179 2.72 -10.69 1.52
N TYR A 180 2.95 -11.94 1.96
CA TYR A 180 1.90 -12.96 2.06
C TYR A 180 0.69 -12.51 2.89
N CYS A 181 0.93 -11.80 3.98
CA CYS A 181 -0.13 -11.33 4.86
C CYS A 181 -0.96 -10.22 4.21
N HIS A 182 -0.31 -9.31 3.50
CA HIS A 182 -0.95 -8.24 2.74
C HIS A 182 -1.79 -8.83 1.60
N ILE A 183 -1.21 -9.72 0.79
CA ILE A 183 -1.88 -10.39 -0.33
C ILE A 183 -3.13 -11.16 0.15
N ALA A 184 -3.04 -11.83 1.30
CA ALA A 184 -4.12 -12.65 1.82
C ALA A 184 -5.27 -11.85 2.46
N ASN A 185 -5.00 -10.68 3.04
CA ASN A 185 -5.94 -10.04 3.96
C ASN A 185 -6.25 -8.58 3.65
N ALA A 186 -5.42 -7.88 2.89
CA ALA A 186 -5.65 -6.47 2.59
C ALA A 186 -6.85 -6.30 1.63
N LYS A 187 -7.63 -5.24 1.84
CA LYS A 187 -8.88 -5.02 1.11
C LYS A 187 -8.67 -4.55 -0.32
N ARG A 188 -7.62 -3.77 -0.58
CA ARG A 188 -7.40 -3.15 -1.90
C ARG A 188 -5.92 -3.07 -2.25
N ASP A 189 -5.53 -3.68 -3.40
CA ASP A 189 -4.18 -3.60 -3.94
C ASP A 189 -3.10 -3.88 -2.88
N ASP A 190 -3.32 -4.94 -2.09
CA ASP A 190 -2.47 -5.38 -0.99
C ASP A 190 -2.22 -4.33 0.11
N VAL A 191 -3.06 -3.27 0.15
CA VAL A 191 -3.07 -2.22 1.18
C VAL A 191 -4.26 -2.40 2.11
N TRP A 192 -4.04 -2.28 3.42
CA TRP A 192 -5.02 -2.44 4.49
C TRP A 192 -6.03 -1.27 4.56
N THR A 193 -6.61 -0.89 3.41
CA THR A 193 -7.52 0.25 3.33
C THR A 193 -8.71 0.13 4.28
N GLN A 194 -9.13 -1.09 4.62
CA GLN A 194 -10.20 -1.34 5.60
C GLN A 194 -9.93 -0.78 7.00
N PHE A 195 -8.69 -0.46 7.34
CA PHE A 195 -8.30 0.15 8.60
C PHE A 195 -7.99 1.66 8.48
N TYR A 196 -8.07 2.20 7.26
CA TYR A 196 -7.66 3.57 6.95
C TYR A 196 -8.82 4.35 6.34
N ALA A 197 -9.60 5.04 7.17
CA ALA A 197 -10.82 5.71 6.75
C ALA A 197 -10.65 6.64 5.54
N LEU A 198 -9.53 7.37 5.46
CA LEU A 198 -9.23 8.24 4.33
C LEU A 198 -9.07 7.47 3.00
N LEU A 199 -8.58 6.23 3.06
CA LEU A 199 -8.38 5.40 1.87
C LEU A 199 -9.63 4.59 1.55
N ASP A 200 -10.33 4.07 2.57
CA ASP A 200 -11.47 3.19 2.39
C ASP A 200 -12.68 3.88 1.77
N GLN A 201 -12.86 5.17 2.03
CA GLN A 201 -13.95 5.98 1.46
C GLN A 201 -13.79 6.29 -0.04
N VAL A 202 -12.59 6.10 -0.62
CA VAL A 202 -12.36 6.38 -2.04
C VAL A 202 -13.03 5.29 -2.87
N PRO A 203 -13.89 5.64 -3.87
CA PRO A 203 -14.54 4.65 -4.72
C PRO A 203 -13.53 3.74 -5.42
N MET A 204 -13.86 2.45 -5.50
CA MET A 204 -13.04 1.49 -6.23
C MET A 204 -13.32 1.59 -7.72
N PRO A 205 -12.30 1.66 -8.60
CA PRO A 205 -12.50 1.62 -10.03
C PRO A 205 -13.20 0.32 -10.47
N PRO A 206 -14.03 0.34 -11.51
CA PRO A 206 -14.63 -0.87 -12.07
C PRO A 206 -13.56 -1.91 -12.42
N GLY A 207 -13.78 -3.17 -12.04
CA GLY A 207 -12.89 -4.28 -12.34
C GLY A 207 -11.71 -4.45 -11.38
N GLN A 208 -11.53 -3.57 -10.41
CA GLN A 208 -10.59 -3.75 -9.30
C GLN A 208 -11.32 -4.32 -8.08
N ASP A 209 -11.70 -5.58 -8.15
CA ASP A 209 -12.29 -6.26 -6.99
C ASP A 209 -11.19 -6.76 -6.04
N SER A 210 -11.33 -6.40 -4.78
CA SER A 210 -10.48 -6.84 -3.67
C SER A 210 -10.75 -8.27 -3.19
N SER A 211 -11.59 -9.02 -3.91
CA SER A 211 -12.16 -10.29 -3.44
C SER A 211 -11.20 -11.49 -3.46
N ARG A 212 -9.89 -11.31 -3.66
CA ARG A 212 -8.90 -12.36 -3.39
C ARG A 212 -8.67 -12.54 -1.89
N LYS A 213 -9.73 -12.77 -1.14
CA LYS A 213 -9.58 -13.17 0.26
C LYS A 213 -9.22 -14.65 0.28
N MET A 214 -8.01 -14.94 0.75
CA MET A 214 -7.65 -16.30 1.13
C MET A 214 -8.63 -16.76 2.22
N PRO A 215 -9.23 -17.95 2.12
CA PRO A 215 -10.08 -18.48 3.18
C PRO A 215 -9.35 -18.44 4.52
N PRO A 216 -10.04 -18.18 5.64
CA PRO A 216 -9.39 -18.15 6.97
C PRO A 216 -8.60 -19.43 7.30
N SER A 217 -9.02 -20.59 6.79
CA SER A 217 -8.32 -21.87 6.94
C SER A 217 -6.95 -21.93 6.25
N GLU A 218 -6.74 -21.15 5.21
CA GLU A 218 -5.51 -21.11 4.42
C GLU A 218 -4.64 -19.89 4.76
N ASN A 219 -5.20 -18.92 5.49
CA ASN A 219 -4.52 -17.71 5.84
C ASN A 219 -3.48 -17.95 6.94
N PRO A 220 -2.17 -17.86 6.66
CA PRO A 220 -1.12 -18.16 7.64
C PRO A 220 -1.09 -17.18 8.80
N SER A 221 -1.64 -15.97 8.66
CA SER A 221 -1.71 -14.98 9.74
C SER A 221 -2.76 -15.31 10.81
N ILE A 222 -3.71 -16.23 10.51
CA ILE A 222 -4.77 -16.67 11.42
C ILE A 222 -4.42 -18.02 12.08
N LYS A 223 -3.48 -18.75 11.52
CA LYS A 223 -3.01 -20.00 12.12
C LYS A 223 -2.14 -19.66 13.34
N LYS A 224 -2.73 -19.72 14.51
CA LYS A 224 -2.04 -19.73 15.80
C LYS A 224 -1.75 -21.16 16.23
#